data_e3d31d0fd57fb0f04bf3530c16e44962
#
_entry.id   e3d31d0fd57fb0f04bf3530c16e44962
#
_cell.length_a   1.000
_cell.length_b   1.000
_cell.length_c   1.000
_cell.angle_alpha   90.00
_cell.angle_beta   90.00
_cell.angle_gamma   90.00
#
_symmetry.space_group_name_H-M   'P 1'
#
loop_
_entity.id
_entity.type
_entity.pdbx_description
1 polymer ?
#
loop_
_entity_poly.entity_id
_entity_poly.type
_entity_poly.pdbx_seq_one_letter_code
_entity_poly.pdbx_strand_id
1 'polypeptide(L)'
;MQAAALRWAKRQPSSLPNFDNTSFNDSLASILSRAGRQAGAFQENPMKAESNGRPAAGAKSSGQPALQQTLGTWQLWGIAVGLVISGEYFGWSYGWASAGTLGFVVTALFVAAMYTTFIFSFTELTTSIPHAGGPFAYARRAFGPAGGYLAGAATLVEFVFAPPAIALAIGAYLHVQFPGLEPKHAAMGAYLVFMALNIVGVQIAATFELVVTLFAIFELLVFMGVVSPGFAWSNFMKGGWSGADHFSVGAFHGMFAAIPFAIWFFLAIEGVAMAAEEAKNPKRSIPIAYVAGILTLVTLAVGVMVFAGGAGDWTKLANINDPLPQAMKYIVGANSGWMHMLVWLGLFGLVASFHGIILGYSRQIFALAREGYLPEWLGKVHPRFKTPHRAILAGGVVGIAAIYSDELIQFGGQTLTANIVTMSVFGAIVMYIVSMAALFKLRRSQPNLERPFRAPLYPFFPAFAIVAALICLGTMVYFNGLVAMVFVAFLALGYAYFLATRSQRASAPGDVLLEE
;
A
#
# COMPACT_ATOMS: atom_id res chain seq x y z
N MET A 1 -20.69 18.95 28.08
CA MET A 1 -19.57 19.65 27.44
C MET A 1 -19.67 21.17 27.49
N GLN A 2 -20.84 21.80 27.38
CA GLN A 2 -20.98 23.25 27.46
C GLN A 2 -20.64 23.89 28.83
N ALA A 3 -20.82 23.17 29.94
CA ALA A 3 -20.53 23.70 31.29
C ALA A 3 -19.03 23.72 31.67
N ALA A 4 -18.18 22.99 30.94
CA ALA A 4 -16.72 22.99 31.14
C ALA A 4 -16.03 24.14 30.37
N ALA A 5 -16.55 24.51 29.21
CA ALA A 5 -16.05 25.62 28.41
C ALA A 5 -16.27 26.98 29.05
N LEU A 6 -17.37 27.15 29.77
CA LEU A 6 -17.70 28.40 30.46
C LEU A 6 -16.89 28.69 31.74
N ARG A 7 -16.26 27.65 32.34
CA ARG A 7 -15.37 27.81 33.51
C ARG A 7 -13.92 28.12 33.14
N TRP A 8 -13.49 27.79 31.93
CA TRP A 8 -12.13 28.09 31.43
C TRP A 8 -12.00 29.56 31.02
N ALA A 9 -13.06 30.14 30.46
CA ALA A 9 -13.09 31.55 30.02
C ALA A 9 -13.02 32.60 31.14
N LYS A 10 -13.19 32.20 32.41
CA LYS A 10 -13.17 33.12 33.59
C LYS A 10 -11.82 33.19 34.33
N ARG A 11 -10.75 32.62 33.82
CA ARG A 11 -9.41 32.58 34.47
C ARG A 11 -8.27 33.02 33.57
N GLN A 12 -8.42 34.11 32.82
CA GLN A 12 -7.28 34.75 32.14
C GLN A 12 -7.12 36.18 32.62
N PRO A 13 -5.89 36.65 32.89
CA PRO A 13 -5.64 38.04 33.28
C PRO A 13 -5.72 39.00 32.08
N SER A 14 -6.20 40.20 32.37
CA SER A 14 -6.45 41.31 31.48
C SER A 14 -5.16 41.89 30.89
N SER A 15 -4.74 41.45 29.70
CA SER A 15 -3.88 42.25 28.80
C SER A 15 -3.73 41.57 27.43
N LEU A 16 -4.74 41.61 26.58
CA LEU A 16 -4.62 41.42 25.13
C LEU A 16 -5.64 42.30 24.40
N PRO A 17 -5.33 42.85 23.21
CA PRO A 17 -6.20 43.81 22.51
C PRO A 17 -7.51 43.15 22.05
N ASN A 18 -8.59 43.94 22.12
CA ASN A 18 -9.96 43.59 21.72
C ASN A 18 -10.00 43.04 20.29
N PHE A 19 -10.24 41.74 20.15
CA PHE A 19 -10.75 41.16 18.90
C PHE A 19 -12.28 41.24 18.92
N ASP A 20 -12.83 41.94 17.95
CA ASP A 20 -14.25 42.15 17.76
C ASP A 20 -14.95 40.83 17.41
N ASN A 21 -15.63 40.22 18.40
CA ASN A 21 -16.34 38.97 18.30
C ASN A 21 -17.61 39.02 17.41
N THR A 22 -18.01 40.20 16.95
CA THR A 22 -19.20 40.39 16.13
C THR A 22 -18.95 40.00 14.68
N SER A 23 -17.77 40.30 14.12
CA SER A 23 -17.43 39.98 12.72
C SER A 23 -17.23 38.49 12.47
N PHE A 24 -16.80 37.72 13.47
CA PHE A 24 -16.60 36.25 13.35
C PHE A 24 -17.94 35.51 13.39
N ASN A 25 -18.87 35.94 14.27
CA ASN A 25 -20.20 35.34 14.37
C ASN A 25 -21.06 35.61 13.13
N ASP A 26 -20.97 36.82 12.55
CA ASP A 26 -21.68 37.15 11.33
C ASP A 26 -21.15 36.39 10.09
N SER A 27 -19.85 36.16 10.03
CA SER A 27 -19.25 35.32 8.99
C SER A 27 -19.69 33.86 9.11
N LEU A 28 -19.74 33.31 10.32
CA LEU A 28 -20.20 31.91 10.55
C LEU A 28 -21.70 31.77 10.24
N ALA A 29 -22.53 32.75 10.64
CA ALA A 29 -23.96 32.75 10.34
C ALA A 29 -24.23 32.85 8.84
N SER A 30 -23.44 33.64 8.10
CA SER A 30 -23.55 33.76 6.64
C SER A 30 -23.18 32.47 5.90
N ILE A 31 -22.15 31.74 6.37
CA ILE A 31 -21.72 30.44 5.82
C ILE A 31 -22.79 29.38 6.07
N LEU A 32 -23.34 29.31 7.28
CA LEU A 32 -24.39 28.36 7.64
C LEU A 32 -25.71 28.65 6.91
N SER A 33 -26.06 29.92 6.67
CA SER A 33 -27.26 30.29 5.91
C SER A 33 -27.14 30.02 4.40
N ARG A 34 -25.94 30.05 3.84
CA ARG A 34 -25.67 29.64 2.45
C ARG A 34 -25.73 28.12 2.26
N ALA A 35 -25.23 27.36 3.23
CA ALA A 35 -25.31 25.89 3.22
C ALA A 35 -26.77 25.40 3.35
N GLY A 36 -27.61 26.06 4.17
CA GLY A 36 -29.03 25.75 4.31
C GLY A 36 -29.89 26.08 3.08
N ARG A 37 -29.51 27.09 2.29
CA ARG A 37 -30.24 27.47 1.07
C ARG A 37 -29.92 26.60 -0.14
N GLN A 38 -28.79 25.93 -0.17
CA GLN A 38 -28.48 24.96 -1.22
C GLN A 38 -29.11 23.58 -0.99
N ALA A 39 -29.52 23.25 0.23
CA ALA A 39 -30.24 22.01 0.53
C ALA A 39 -31.75 22.09 0.27
N GLY A 40 -32.34 23.31 0.11
CA GLY A 40 -33.76 23.54 -0.07
C GLY A 40 -34.27 23.71 -1.53
N ALA A 41 -33.36 23.66 -2.52
CA ALA A 41 -33.68 23.99 -3.93
C ALA A 41 -33.89 22.78 -4.85
N PHE A 42 -34.13 21.59 -4.30
CA PHE A 42 -34.41 20.38 -5.08
C PHE A 42 -35.74 19.74 -4.68
N GLN A 43 -36.84 20.52 -4.78
CA GLN A 43 -38.19 19.95 -4.87
C GLN A 43 -39.08 20.85 -5.73
N GLU A 44 -39.74 20.17 -6.70
CA GLU A 44 -40.88 20.56 -7.51
C GLU A 44 -40.70 21.53 -8.70
N ASN A 45 -40.74 20.99 -9.94
CA ASN A 45 -41.86 21.24 -10.82
C ASN A 45 -41.89 20.27 -12.03
N PRO A 46 -43.04 19.66 -12.38
CA PRO A 46 -43.16 18.83 -13.56
C PRO A 46 -43.71 19.69 -14.71
N MET A 47 -42.94 19.90 -15.78
CA MET A 47 -43.50 20.39 -17.03
C MET A 47 -43.25 19.41 -18.17
N LYS A 48 -44.36 18.90 -18.73
CA LYS A 48 -44.41 18.10 -19.95
C LYS A 48 -43.84 18.87 -21.14
N ALA A 49 -42.95 18.20 -21.87
CA ALA A 49 -42.70 18.51 -23.28
C ALA A 49 -42.48 17.19 -24.02
N GLU A 50 -43.46 16.83 -24.84
CA GLU A 50 -43.36 15.78 -25.85
C GLU A 50 -42.33 16.21 -26.91
N SER A 51 -41.31 15.39 -27.15
CA SER A 51 -40.58 15.36 -28.40
C SER A 51 -40.21 13.92 -28.73
N ASN A 52 -40.80 13.45 -29.83
CA ASN A 52 -40.52 12.18 -30.48
C ASN A 52 -39.01 12.08 -30.84
N GLY A 53 -38.26 11.26 -30.09
CA GLY A 53 -36.95 10.78 -30.44
C GLY A 53 -36.84 9.33 -29.98
N ARG A 54 -36.77 8.38 -30.91
CA ARG A 54 -36.53 6.96 -30.62
C ARG A 54 -35.30 6.84 -29.70
N PRO A 55 -35.38 6.17 -28.56
CA PRO A 55 -34.21 5.85 -27.79
C PRO A 55 -33.38 4.82 -28.58
N ALA A 56 -32.11 5.11 -28.78
CA ALA A 56 -31.14 4.13 -29.23
C ALA A 56 -31.22 2.92 -28.28
N ALA A 57 -31.26 1.73 -28.87
CA ALA A 57 -31.34 0.47 -28.14
C ALA A 57 -30.30 0.42 -27.04
N GLY A 58 -30.76 0.40 -25.79
CA GLY A 58 -29.92 0.32 -24.63
C GLY A 58 -29.03 -0.91 -24.71
N ALA A 59 -27.73 -0.70 -24.60
CA ALA A 59 -26.80 -1.77 -24.28
C ALA A 59 -27.31 -2.46 -23.01
N LYS A 60 -27.67 -3.72 -23.12
CA LYS A 60 -28.00 -4.57 -21.97
C LYS A 60 -26.76 -4.62 -21.09
N SER A 61 -26.80 -3.96 -19.94
CA SER A 61 -25.80 -4.16 -18.90
C SER A 61 -25.74 -5.65 -18.62
N SER A 62 -24.63 -6.29 -18.94
CA SER A 62 -24.35 -7.65 -18.51
C SER A 62 -24.51 -7.65 -16.99
N GLY A 63 -25.37 -8.53 -16.43
CA GLY A 63 -25.76 -8.56 -15.02
C GLY A 63 -24.64 -8.97 -14.05
N GLN A 64 -23.46 -8.40 -14.20
CA GLN A 64 -22.36 -8.53 -13.24
C GLN A 64 -22.59 -7.55 -12.09
N PRO A 65 -22.49 -7.97 -10.84
CA PRO A 65 -22.64 -7.08 -9.69
C PRO A 65 -21.54 -6.02 -9.72
N ALA A 66 -21.90 -4.77 -10.01
CA ALA A 66 -20.99 -3.64 -9.95
C ALA A 66 -20.61 -3.34 -8.50
N LEU A 67 -19.35 -2.92 -8.28
CA LEU A 67 -18.87 -2.45 -6.98
C LEU A 67 -19.54 -1.10 -6.65
N GLN A 68 -19.82 -0.85 -5.36
CA GLN A 68 -20.48 0.39 -4.94
C GLN A 68 -19.46 1.53 -4.80
N GLN A 69 -19.72 2.66 -5.44
CA GLN A 69 -18.90 3.86 -5.35
C GLN A 69 -19.10 4.59 -4.00
N THR A 70 -18.38 4.18 -2.98
CA THR A 70 -18.53 4.68 -1.60
C THR A 70 -17.30 5.44 -1.10
N LEU A 71 -16.12 5.30 -1.73
CA LEU A 71 -14.86 5.81 -1.24
C LEU A 71 -14.64 7.28 -1.60
N GLY A 72 -14.41 8.10 -0.57
CA GLY A 72 -13.97 9.49 -0.71
C GLY A 72 -12.45 9.64 -0.75
N THR A 73 -11.97 10.88 -0.96
CA THR A 73 -10.53 11.20 -1.06
C THR A 73 -9.74 10.78 0.18
N TRP A 74 -10.25 11.02 1.38
CA TRP A 74 -9.57 10.67 2.64
C TRP A 74 -9.47 9.15 2.85
N GLN A 75 -10.50 8.40 2.45
CA GLN A 75 -10.48 6.94 2.52
C GLN A 75 -9.47 6.36 1.53
N LEU A 76 -9.39 6.92 0.31
CA LEU A 76 -8.38 6.51 -0.67
C LEU A 76 -6.95 6.87 -0.22
N TRP A 77 -6.74 8.03 0.43
CA TRP A 77 -5.47 8.36 1.03
C TRP A 77 -5.13 7.42 2.21
N GLY A 78 -6.12 7.12 3.07
CA GLY A 78 -5.97 6.13 4.12
C GLY A 78 -5.57 4.75 3.59
N ILE A 79 -6.16 4.31 2.47
CA ILE A 79 -5.76 3.08 1.77
C ILE A 79 -4.34 3.21 1.22
N ALA A 80 -3.98 4.33 0.57
CA ALA A 80 -2.65 4.53 0.00
C ALA A 80 -1.53 4.44 1.05
N VAL A 81 -1.73 5.07 2.20
CA VAL A 81 -0.75 5.05 3.30
C VAL A 81 -0.86 3.75 4.10
N GLY A 82 -2.08 3.33 4.42
CA GLY A 82 -2.33 2.15 5.25
C GLY A 82 -1.79 0.86 4.65
N LEU A 83 -1.96 0.63 3.33
CA LEU A 83 -1.39 -0.54 2.64
C LEU A 83 0.13 -0.68 2.86
N VAL A 84 0.84 0.44 2.99
CA VAL A 84 2.30 0.54 2.95
C VAL A 84 2.91 0.69 4.34
N ILE A 85 2.19 1.33 5.29
CA ILE A 85 2.75 1.86 6.53
C ILE A 85 3.47 0.82 7.41
N SER A 86 3.18 -0.48 7.22
CA SER A 86 3.94 -1.54 7.89
C SER A 86 5.43 -1.51 7.54
N GLY A 87 5.78 -1.00 6.36
CA GLY A 87 7.17 -0.80 5.95
C GLY A 87 7.95 0.11 6.89
N GLU A 88 7.28 1.06 7.58
CA GLU A 88 7.90 1.94 8.56
C GLU A 88 8.19 1.22 9.90
N TYR A 89 7.48 0.14 10.18
CA TYR A 89 7.58 -0.61 11.44
C TYR A 89 8.63 -1.72 11.40
N PHE A 90 8.84 -2.33 10.23
CA PHE A 90 9.81 -3.41 10.05
C PHE A 90 10.20 -3.55 8.57
N GLY A 91 11.13 -4.49 8.28
CA GLY A 91 11.57 -4.82 6.92
C GLY A 91 12.80 -4.04 6.51
N TRP A 92 12.84 -2.74 6.73
CA TRP A 92 14.01 -1.91 6.47
C TRP A 92 15.25 -2.32 7.31
N SER A 93 15.03 -2.85 8.49
CA SER A 93 16.09 -3.35 9.38
C SER A 93 16.94 -4.48 8.75
N TYR A 94 16.37 -5.25 7.83
CA TYR A 94 17.13 -6.24 7.06
C TYR A 94 18.13 -5.59 6.09
N GLY A 95 17.78 -4.40 5.57
CA GLY A 95 18.69 -3.62 4.71
C GLY A 95 19.91 -3.09 5.44
N TRP A 96 19.77 -2.78 6.73
CA TRP A 96 20.91 -2.34 7.56
C TRP A 96 21.99 -3.41 7.71
N ALA A 97 21.60 -4.68 7.78
CA ALA A 97 22.56 -5.79 7.86
C ALA A 97 23.56 -5.80 6.70
N SER A 98 23.13 -5.36 5.51
CA SER A 98 23.97 -5.35 4.31
C SER A 98 24.61 -3.98 4.04
N ALA A 99 23.81 -2.91 4.14
CA ALA A 99 24.23 -1.57 3.71
C ALA A 99 24.79 -0.69 4.84
N GLY A 100 24.51 -1.02 6.10
CA GLY A 100 24.65 -0.09 7.21
C GLY A 100 23.60 1.02 7.16
N THR A 101 23.59 1.91 8.13
CA THR A 101 22.60 3.00 8.21
C THR A 101 22.74 4.03 7.09
N LEU A 102 23.96 4.54 6.85
CA LEU A 102 24.23 5.55 5.82
C LEU A 102 24.06 4.98 4.40
N GLY A 103 24.58 3.78 4.14
CA GLY A 103 24.40 3.12 2.85
C GLY A 103 22.92 2.85 2.56
N PHE A 104 22.18 2.45 3.58
CA PHE A 104 20.74 2.20 3.42
C PHE A 104 19.92 3.49 3.22
N VAL A 105 20.29 4.62 3.85
CA VAL A 105 19.66 5.94 3.55
C VAL A 105 19.79 6.28 2.07
N VAL A 106 20.99 6.14 1.51
CA VAL A 106 21.20 6.44 0.08
C VAL A 106 20.36 5.51 -0.79
N THR A 107 20.31 4.21 -0.46
CA THR A 107 19.49 3.23 -1.16
C THR A 107 17.99 3.57 -1.05
N ALA A 108 17.53 3.92 0.15
CA ALA A 108 16.13 4.29 0.40
C ALA A 108 15.73 5.58 -0.34
N LEU A 109 16.60 6.58 -0.41
CA LEU A 109 16.36 7.83 -1.17
C LEU A 109 16.31 7.57 -2.68
N PHE A 110 17.17 6.70 -3.21
CA PHE A 110 17.12 6.27 -4.62
C PHE A 110 15.78 5.58 -4.94
N VAL A 111 15.37 4.65 -4.07
CA VAL A 111 14.09 3.94 -4.20
C VAL A 111 12.91 4.89 -4.01
N ALA A 112 12.96 5.84 -3.07
CA ALA A 112 11.94 6.87 -2.90
C ALA A 112 11.76 7.73 -4.16
N ALA A 113 12.86 8.10 -4.84
CA ALA A 113 12.80 8.81 -6.11
C ALA A 113 12.16 7.95 -7.21
N MET A 114 12.50 6.65 -7.28
CA MET A 114 11.86 5.69 -8.18
C MET A 114 10.35 5.62 -7.93
N TYR A 115 9.92 5.43 -6.68
CA TYR A 115 8.50 5.33 -6.33
C TYR A 115 7.74 6.64 -6.58
N THR A 116 8.33 7.77 -6.25
CA THR A 116 7.72 9.08 -6.52
C THR A 116 7.44 9.24 -8.01
N THR A 117 8.44 9.01 -8.86
CA THR A 117 8.30 9.12 -10.32
C THR A 117 7.36 8.05 -10.90
N PHE A 118 7.38 6.84 -10.34
CA PHE A 118 6.45 5.77 -10.67
C PHE A 118 5.00 6.17 -10.33
N ILE A 119 4.71 6.58 -9.10
CA ILE A 119 3.36 6.90 -8.65
C ILE A 119 2.76 8.07 -9.43
N PHE A 120 3.52 9.12 -9.70
CA PHE A 120 3.04 10.20 -10.56
C PHE A 120 2.69 9.71 -11.97
N SER A 121 3.47 8.79 -12.52
CA SER A 121 3.21 8.19 -13.83
C SER A 121 2.05 7.20 -13.79
N PHE A 122 1.98 6.38 -12.76
CA PHE A 122 0.95 5.37 -12.55
C PHE A 122 -0.44 5.99 -12.29
N THR A 123 -0.48 7.17 -11.67
CA THR A 123 -1.70 7.96 -11.47
C THR A 123 -2.40 8.29 -12.80
N GLU A 124 -1.63 8.53 -13.86
CA GLU A 124 -2.21 8.74 -15.21
C GLU A 124 -2.93 7.48 -15.70
N LEU A 125 -2.33 6.30 -15.55
CA LEU A 125 -2.97 5.04 -15.91
C LEU A 125 -4.24 4.79 -15.11
N THR A 126 -4.16 4.96 -13.79
CA THR A 126 -5.28 4.69 -12.88
C THR A 126 -6.47 5.62 -13.12
N THR A 127 -6.23 6.90 -13.44
CA THR A 127 -7.31 7.85 -13.74
C THR A 127 -7.88 7.70 -15.13
N SER A 128 -7.07 7.20 -16.09
CA SER A 128 -7.49 6.97 -17.48
C SER A 128 -8.25 5.65 -17.65
N ILE A 129 -7.94 4.65 -16.82
CA ILE A 129 -8.53 3.30 -16.84
C ILE A 129 -8.87 2.89 -15.40
N PRO A 130 -9.94 3.45 -14.79
CA PRO A 130 -10.32 3.13 -13.42
C PRO A 130 -10.96 1.73 -13.37
N HIS A 131 -10.15 0.70 -13.13
CA HIS A 131 -10.55 -0.71 -13.12
C HIS A 131 -9.96 -1.43 -11.89
N ALA A 132 -10.75 -2.28 -11.22
CA ALA A 132 -10.34 -3.00 -10.02
C ALA A 132 -9.14 -3.95 -10.22
N GLY A 133 -8.88 -4.36 -11.46
CA GLY A 133 -7.68 -5.11 -11.82
C GLY A 133 -6.40 -4.27 -11.90
N GLY A 134 -6.47 -2.93 -11.80
CA GLY A 134 -5.33 -2.03 -11.80
C GLY A 134 -4.30 -2.35 -12.89
N PRO A 135 -3.04 -2.70 -12.51
CA PRO A 135 -1.95 -3.01 -13.43
C PRO A 135 -2.29 -4.05 -14.51
N PHE A 136 -3.08 -5.08 -14.13
CA PHE A 136 -3.60 -6.08 -15.06
C PHE A 136 -4.36 -5.43 -16.23
N ALA A 137 -5.30 -4.53 -15.92
CA ALA A 137 -6.13 -3.88 -16.93
C ALA A 137 -5.30 -2.98 -17.85
N TYR A 138 -4.33 -2.22 -17.31
CA TYR A 138 -3.47 -1.34 -18.08
C TYR A 138 -2.58 -2.11 -19.06
N ALA A 139 -1.94 -3.19 -18.55
CA ALA A 139 -1.08 -4.04 -19.37
C ALA A 139 -1.88 -4.83 -20.41
N ARG A 140 -3.08 -5.29 -20.09
CA ARG A 140 -3.98 -5.96 -21.04
C ARG A 140 -4.38 -5.02 -22.18
N ARG A 141 -4.76 -3.79 -21.86
CA ARG A 141 -5.13 -2.77 -22.86
C ARG A 141 -3.94 -2.38 -23.73
N ALA A 142 -2.73 -2.33 -23.16
CA ALA A 142 -1.53 -1.96 -23.91
C ALA A 142 -0.96 -3.11 -24.75
N PHE A 143 -0.88 -4.33 -24.21
CA PHE A 143 -0.12 -5.46 -24.77
C PHE A 143 -0.99 -6.70 -25.06
N GLY A 144 -2.29 -6.61 -24.84
CA GLY A 144 -3.23 -7.73 -25.00
C GLY A 144 -3.16 -8.74 -23.83
N PRO A 145 -3.76 -9.93 -24.02
CA PRO A 145 -3.95 -10.90 -22.94
C PRO A 145 -2.66 -11.37 -22.26
N ALA A 146 -1.55 -11.54 -23.00
CA ALA A 146 -0.27 -11.97 -22.42
C ALA A 146 0.35 -10.88 -21.52
N GLY A 147 0.23 -9.59 -21.92
CA GLY A 147 0.65 -8.47 -21.09
C GLY A 147 -0.19 -8.38 -19.80
N GLY A 148 -1.49 -8.55 -19.93
CA GLY A 148 -2.40 -8.64 -18.78
C GLY A 148 -2.01 -9.77 -17.84
N TYR A 149 -1.72 -10.96 -18.38
CA TYR A 149 -1.24 -12.08 -17.57
C TYR A 149 0.01 -11.70 -16.77
N LEU A 150 1.04 -11.16 -17.43
CA LEU A 150 2.31 -10.85 -16.77
C LEU A 150 2.14 -9.83 -15.63
N ALA A 151 1.44 -8.72 -15.89
CA ALA A 151 1.18 -7.72 -14.85
C ALA A 151 0.30 -8.28 -13.73
N GLY A 152 -0.78 -8.99 -14.08
CA GLY A 152 -1.70 -9.57 -13.11
C GLY A 152 -1.06 -10.63 -12.22
N ALA A 153 -0.25 -11.53 -12.78
CA ALA A 153 0.46 -12.55 -12.03
C ALA A 153 1.55 -11.94 -11.12
N ALA A 154 2.30 -10.95 -11.62
CA ALA A 154 3.30 -10.24 -10.84
C ALA A 154 2.67 -9.50 -9.64
N THR A 155 1.59 -8.74 -9.86
CA THR A 155 0.81 -8.09 -8.79
C THR A 155 0.24 -9.11 -7.81
N LEU A 156 -0.21 -10.27 -8.30
CA LEU A 156 -0.73 -11.32 -7.42
C LEU A 156 0.35 -11.86 -6.49
N VAL A 157 1.58 -12.10 -6.99
CA VAL A 157 2.71 -12.52 -6.15
C VAL A 157 3.01 -11.44 -5.10
N GLU A 158 3.08 -10.18 -5.49
CA GLU A 158 3.31 -9.06 -4.57
C GLU A 158 2.30 -9.07 -3.42
N PHE A 159 1.01 -9.01 -3.74
CA PHE A 159 -0.05 -8.85 -2.75
C PHE A 159 -0.37 -10.11 -1.95
N VAL A 160 0.00 -11.31 -2.42
CA VAL A 160 -0.18 -12.56 -1.67
C VAL A 160 1.00 -12.84 -0.74
N PHE A 161 2.23 -12.44 -1.12
CA PHE A 161 3.42 -12.70 -0.30
C PHE A 161 3.76 -11.54 0.67
N ALA A 162 3.21 -10.33 0.53
CA ALA A 162 3.39 -9.26 1.51
C ALA A 162 2.73 -9.57 2.87
N PRO A 163 1.46 -10.01 2.96
CA PRO A 163 0.79 -10.24 4.25
C PRO A 163 1.48 -11.25 5.17
N PRO A 164 2.07 -12.37 4.73
CA PRO A 164 2.77 -13.28 5.64
C PRO A 164 3.92 -12.61 6.40
N ALA A 165 4.68 -11.74 5.75
CA ALA A 165 5.76 -10.99 6.40
C ALA A 165 5.20 -10.04 7.48
N ILE A 166 4.11 -9.32 7.16
CA ILE A 166 3.45 -8.42 8.11
C ILE A 166 2.85 -9.21 9.28
N ALA A 167 2.24 -10.37 9.01
CA ALA A 167 1.70 -11.23 10.06
C ALA A 167 2.78 -11.73 11.03
N LEU A 168 3.97 -12.09 10.51
CA LEU A 168 5.12 -12.45 11.34
C LEU A 168 5.60 -11.26 12.21
N ALA A 169 5.56 -10.02 11.68
CA ALA A 169 5.85 -8.84 12.47
C ALA A 169 4.78 -8.59 13.55
N ILE A 170 3.49 -8.75 13.25
CA ILE A 170 2.41 -8.72 14.26
C ILE A 170 2.70 -9.75 15.35
N GLY A 171 3.09 -10.96 14.97
CA GLY A 171 3.47 -12.01 15.92
C GLY A 171 4.65 -11.61 16.81
N ALA A 172 5.69 -11.00 16.24
CA ALA A 172 6.86 -10.53 16.99
C ALA A 172 6.50 -9.40 17.98
N TYR A 173 5.68 -8.43 17.57
CA TYR A 173 5.18 -7.37 18.46
C TYR A 173 4.32 -7.93 19.60
N LEU A 174 3.43 -8.88 19.31
CA LEU A 174 2.64 -9.55 20.35
C LEU A 174 3.52 -10.38 21.29
N HIS A 175 4.57 -11.02 20.80
CA HIS A 175 5.51 -11.77 21.63
C HIS A 175 6.25 -10.88 22.64
N VAL A 176 6.53 -9.62 22.31
CA VAL A 176 7.09 -8.64 23.26
C VAL A 176 6.18 -8.43 24.46
N GLN A 177 4.84 -8.44 24.25
CA GLN A 177 3.85 -8.28 25.33
C GLN A 177 3.54 -9.60 26.04
N PHE A 178 3.51 -10.68 25.30
CA PHE A 178 3.13 -12.02 25.72
C PHE A 178 4.21 -13.03 25.36
N PRO A 179 5.31 -13.15 26.13
CA PRO A 179 6.44 -14.03 25.79
C PRO A 179 6.08 -15.51 25.64
N GLY A 180 4.95 -15.95 26.17
CA GLY A 180 4.44 -17.31 25.98
C GLY A 180 3.69 -17.55 24.67
N LEU A 181 3.40 -16.48 23.91
CA LEU A 181 2.72 -16.59 22.62
C LEU A 181 3.76 -16.74 21.49
N GLU A 182 3.71 -17.85 20.80
CA GLU A 182 4.60 -18.13 19.69
C GLU A 182 4.23 -17.23 18.49
N PRO A 183 5.20 -16.49 17.87
CA PRO A 183 4.92 -15.52 16.81
C PRO A 183 4.16 -16.07 15.59
N LYS A 184 4.44 -17.30 15.16
CA LYS A 184 3.74 -17.92 14.02
C LYS A 184 2.27 -18.21 14.33
N HIS A 185 1.95 -18.63 15.57
CA HIS A 185 0.56 -18.85 15.98
C HIS A 185 -0.22 -17.52 16.04
N ALA A 186 0.41 -16.45 16.54
CA ALA A 186 -0.17 -15.12 16.52
C ALA A 186 -0.42 -14.62 15.09
N ALA A 187 0.54 -14.84 14.18
CA ALA A 187 0.43 -14.52 12.76
C ALA A 187 -0.74 -15.26 12.09
N MET A 188 -0.90 -16.55 12.36
CA MET A 188 -2.06 -17.33 11.88
C MET A 188 -3.38 -16.80 12.45
N GLY A 189 -3.42 -16.46 13.74
CA GLY A 189 -4.57 -15.83 14.37
C GLY A 189 -4.96 -14.52 13.71
N ALA A 190 -3.99 -13.67 13.36
CA ALA A 190 -4.21 -12.43 12.62
C ALA A 190 -4.88 -12.72 11.26
N TYR A 191 -4.40 -13.71 10.50
CA TYR A 191 -5.05 -14.11 9.25
C TYR A 191 -6.51 -14.47 9.43
N LEU A 192 -6.85 -15.29 10.42
CA LEU A 192 -8.22 -15.72 10.68
C LEU A 192 -9.14 -14.51 10.99
N VAL A 193 -8.67 -13.61 11.85
CA VAL A 193 -9.44 -12.41 12.25
C VAL A 193 -9.65 -11.47 11.05
N PHE A 194 -8.58 -11.13 10.32
CA PHE A 194 -8.68 -10.12 9.26
C PHE A 194 -9.27 -10.66 7.95
N MET A 195 -9.15 -11.95 7.66
CA MET A 195 -9.94 -12.58 6.60
C MET A 195 -11.44 -12.51 6.93
N ALA A 196 -11.84 -12.85 8.16
CA ALA A 196 -13.23 -12.76 8.58
C ALA A 196 -13.76 -11.33 8.48
N LEU A 197 -12.99 -10.33 8.91
CA LEU A 197 -13.35 -8.91 8.82
C LEU A 197 -13.54 -8.46 7.37
N ASN A 198 -12.63 -8.85 6.46
CA ASN A 198 -12.75 -8.54 5.03
C ASN A 198 -13.94 -9.24 4.35
N ILE A 199 -14.37 -10.41 4.85
CA ILE A 199 -15.56 -11.11 4.34
C ILE A 199 -16.84 -10.36 4.75
N VAL A 200 -16.91 -9.81 5.97
CA VAL A 200 -18.13 -9.19 6.52
C VAL A 200 -18.52 -7.89 5.82
N GLY A 201 -17.56 -7.08 5.34
CA GLY A 201 -17.97 -5.90 4.54
C GLY A 201 -16.89 -4.85 4.26
N VAL A 202 -16.97 -4.30 3.05
CA VAL A 202 -15.99 -3.36 2.45
C VAL A 202 -16.07 -1.94 3.03
N GLN A 203 -17.30 -1.42 3.27
CA GLN A 203 -17.46 -0.03 3.72
C GLN A 203 -16.94 0.17 5.15
N ILE A 204 -17.14 -0.83 6.00
CA ILE A 204 -16.56 -0.85 7.36
C ILE A 204 -15.04 -0.92 7.25
N ALA A 205 -14.52 -1.72 6.33
CA ALA A 205 -13.10 -1.92 6.10
C ALA A 205 -12.37 -0.61 5.74
N ALA A 206 -12.86 0.20 4.81
CA ALA A 206 -12.19 1.43 4.38
C ALA A 206 -12.21 2.56 5.44
N THR A 207 -13.26 2.62 6.27
CA THR A 207 -13.31 3.56 7.39
C THR A 207 -12.40 3.11 8.52
N PHE A 208 -12.39 1.82 8.82
CA PHE A 208 -11.44 1.21 9.76
C PHE A 208 -10.00 1.46 9.32
N GLU A 209 -9.68 1.22 8.04
CA GLU A 209 -8.37 1.46 7.44
C GLU A 209 -7.89 2.90 7.66
N LEU A 210 -8.74 3.90 7.38
CA LEU A 210 -8.42 5.30 7.62
C LEU A 210 -8.11 5.59 9.10
N VAL A 211 -8.93 5.06 10.01
CA VAL A 211 -8.77 5.30 11.45
C VAL A 211 -7.47 4.68 11.97
N VAL A 212 -7.20 3.41 11.62
CA VAL A 212 -5.97 2.74 12.09
C VAL A 212 -4.72 3.34 11.45
N THR A 213 -4.80 3.82 10.19
CA THR A 213 -3.70 4.54 9.53
C THR A 213 -3.37 5.84 10.24
N LEU A 214 -4.37 6.61 10.67
CA LEU A 214 -4.15 7.83 11.44
C LEU A 214 -3.50 7.54 12.80
N PHE A 215 -3.92 6.49 13.48
CA PHE A 215 -3.26 6.04 14.72
C PHE A 215 -1.82 5.58 14.47
N ALA A 216 -1.57 4.88 13.38
CA ALA A 216 -0.23 4.45 13.00
C ALA A 216 0.71 5.63 12.74
N ILE A 217 0.28 6.64 11.98
CA ILE A 217 1.05 7.86 11.76
C ILE A 217 1.34 8.58 13.08
N PHE A 218 0.31 8.73 13.92
CA PHE A 218 0.46 9.35 15.23
C PHE A 218 1.48 8.60 16.09
N GLU A 219 1.44 7.28 16.11
CA GLU A 219 2.39 6.44 16.84
C GLU A 219 3.82 6.62 16.35
N LEU A 220 4.07 6.64 15.03
CA LEU A 220 5.40 6.89 14.48
C LEU A 220 5.94 8.27 14.87
N LEU A 221 5.08 9.30 14.93
CA LEU A 221 5.45 10.62 15.43
C LEU A 221 5.78 10.59 16.94
N VAL A 222 5.01 9.84 17.73
CA VAL A 222 5.28 9.63 19.17
C VAL A 222 6.60 8.88 19.33
N PHE A 223 6.85 7.82 18.55
CA PHE A 223 8.14 7.11 18.56
C PHE A 223 9.31 8.08 18.36
N MET A 224 9.29 8.88 17.27
CA MET A 224 10.34 9.85 16.97
C MET A 224 10.48 10.89 18.09
N GLY A 225 9.36 11.35 18.66
CA GLY A 225 9.35 12.29 19.79
C GLY A 225 10.00 11.73 21.05
N VAL A 226 9.68 10.49 21.43
CA VAL A 226 10.21 9.82 22.63
C VAL A 226 11.68 9.45 22.45
N VAL A 227 12.10 9.09 21.24
CA VAL A 227 13.50 8.74 20.96
C VAL A 227 14.39 9.97 20.82
N SER A 228 13.85 11.12 20.41
CA SER A 228 14.63 12.34 20.11
C SER A 228 15.55 12.83 21.24
N PRO A 229 15.21 12.79 22.54
CA PRO A 229 16.12 13.24 23.59
C PRO A 229 17.39 12.39 23.75
N GLY A 230 17.33 11.11 23.37
CA GLY A 230 18.48 10.20 23.40
C GLY A 230 19.17 10.00 22.04
N PHE A 231 18.71 10.71 21.01
CA PHE A 231 19.28 10.63 19.66
C PHE A 231 20.71 11.14 19.62
N ALA A 232 21.60 10.35 19.01
CA ALA A 232 22.98 10.75 18.76
C ALA A 232 23.40 10.39 17.32
N TRP A 233 23.86 11.39 16.56
CA TRP A 233 24.38 11.16 15.21
C TRP A 233 25.53 10.16 15.19
N SER A 234 26.38 10.13 16.23
CA SER A 234 27.47 9.17 16.37
C SER A 234 26.98 7.73 16.33
N ASN A 235 25.80 7.41 16.91
CA ASN A 235 25.21 6.08 16.85
C ASN A 235 24.81 5.73 15.41
N PHE A 236 24.16 6.68 14.71
CA PHE A 236 23.72 6.48 13.34
C PHE A 236 24.86 6.34 12.34
N MET A 237 25.95 7.10 12.53
CA MET A 237 27.06 7.15 11.56
C MET A 237 28.09 6.04 11.76
N LYS A 238 28.23 5.50 12.99
CA LYS A 238 29.23 4.47 13.31
C LYS A 238 28.98 3.19 12.52
N GLY A 239 29.96 2.77 11.71
CA GLY A 239 29.81 1.60 10.84
C GLY A 239 28.74 1.75 9.76
N GLY A 240 28.29 2.97 9.49
CA GLY A 240 27.12 3.26 8.64
C GLY A 240 27.28 2.89 7.17
N TRP A 241 28.48 2.66 6.68
CA TRP A 241 28.77 2.24 5.31
C TRP A 241 29.13 0.74 5.27
N SER A 242 28.11 -0.12 5.30
CA SER A 242 28.28 -1.59 5.31
C SER A 242 29.24 -2.07 6.41
N GLY A 243 29.17 -1.47 7.60
CA GLY A 243 30.06 -1.76 8.74
C GLY A 243 31.31 -0.90 8.84
N ALA A 244 31.61 -0.05 7.84
CA ALA A 244 32.74 0.88 7.86
C ALA A 244 32.29 2.31 8.22
N ASP A 245 33.19 3.10 8.83
CA ASP A 245 32.92 4.50 9.18
C ASP A 245 33.07 5.45 7.99
N HIS A 246 33.74 5.01 6.92
CA HIS A 246 33.99 5.79 5.71
C HIS A 246 33.43 5.11 4.46
N PHE A 247 32.93 5.91 3.55
CA PHE A 247 32.45 5.41 2.26
C PHE A 247 33.60 4.80 1.45
N SER A 248 33.39 3.64 0.89
CA SER A 248 34.26 2.98 -0.07
C SER A 248 33.43 2.41 -1.22
N VAL A 249 34.05 2.11 -2.35
CA VAL A 249 33.39 1.45 -3.50
C VAL A 249 32.75 0.11 -3.09
N GLY A 250 33.33 -0.58 -2.09
CA GLY A 250 32.77 -1.81 -1.52
C GLY A 250 31.39 -1.64 -0.88
N ALA A 251 31.07 -0.44 -0.39
CA ALA A 251 29.76 -0.15 0.21
C ALA A 251 28.61 -0.28 -0.82
N PHE A 252 28.86 -0.06 -2.12
CA PHE A 252 27.85 -0.28 -3.16
C PHE A 252 27.32 -1.71 -3.19
N HIS A 253 28.15 -2.71 -2.89
CA HIS A 253 27.70 -4.10 -2.84
C HIS A 253 26.59 -4.28 -1.78
N GLY A 254 26.79 -3.76 -0.56
CA GLY A 254 25.79 -3.78 0.50
C GLY A 254 24.55 -2.96 0.17
N MET A 255 24.73 -1.78 -0.45
CA MET A 255 23.63 -0.91 -0.87
C MET A 255 22.73 -1.59 -1.91
N PHE A 256 23.31 -2.27 -2.90
CA PHE A 256 22.56 -3.02 -3.89
C PHE A 256 21.86 -4.25 -3.30
N ALA A 257 22.52 -4.98 -2.39
CA ALA A 257 21.91 -6.10 -1.68
C ALA A 257 20.70 -5.67 -0.82
N ALA A 258 20.69 -4.42 -0.33
CA ALA A 258 19.64 -3.87 0.51
C ALA A 258 18.41 -3.35 -0.27
N ILE A 259 18.44 -3.30 -1.61
CA ILE A 259 17.36 -2.76 -2.45
C ILE A 259 15.97 -3.35 -2.14
N PRO A 260 15.76 -4.67 -1.95
CA PRO A 260 14.45 -5.22 -1.65
C PRO A 260 13.83 -4.60 -0.38
N PHE A 261 14.66 -4.35 0.62
CA PHE A 261 14.22 -3.82 1.90
C PHE A 261 13.96 -2.30 1.86
N ALA A 262 14.63 -1.57 0.95
CA ALA A 262 14.30 -0.18 0.66
C ALA A 262 12.99 -0.05 -0.13
N ILE A 263 12.71 -0.99 -1.04
CA ILE A 263 11.44 -1.06 -1.78
C ILE A 263 10.28 -1.34 -0.81
N TRP A 264 10.50 -2.13 0.23
CA TRP A 264 9.50 -2.46 1.24
C TRP A 264 8.88 -1.25 1.92
N PHE A 265 9.61 -0.14 2.09
CA PHE A 265 9.08 1.12 2.62
C PHE A 265 7.90 1.69 1.81
N PHE A 266 7.77 1.34 0.55
CA PHE A 266 6.79 1.96 -0.37
C PHE A 266 5.91 0.92 -1.07
N LEU A 267 6.13 -0.36 -0.78
CA LEU A 267 5.47 -1.48 -1.43
C LEU A 267 3.95 -1.42 -1.24
N ALA A 268 3.21 -1.72 -2.29
CA ALA A 268 1.75 -1.81 -2.34
C ALA A 268 0.98 -0.47 -2.36
N ILE A 269 1.64 0.68 -2.49
CA ILE A 269 0.96 1.98 -2.63
C ILE A 269 0.03 2.00 -3.86
N GLU A 270 0.39 1.32 -4.94
CA GLU A 270 -0.41 1.17 -6.16
C GLU A 270 -1.73 0.43 -5.92
N GLY A 271 -1.91 -0.22 -4.78
CA GLY A 271 -3.15 -0.91 -4.39
C GLY A 271 -4.39 -0.01 -4.37
N VAL A 272 -4.23 1.31 -4.28
CA VAL A 272 -5.33 2.27 -4.50
C VAL A 272 -6.00 2.06 -5.87
N ALA A 273 -5.25 1.63 -6.89
CA ALA A 273 -5.81 1.34 -8.20
C ALA A 273 -6.87 0.23 -8.15
N MET A 274 -6.72 -0.75 -7.25
CA MET A 274 -7.69 -1.84 -7.08
C MET A 274 -9.00 -1.36 -6.44
N ALA A 275 -9.00 -0.20 -5.79
CA ALA A 275 -10.17 0.46 -5.24
C ALA A 275 -10.74 1.55 -6.17
N ALA A 276 -10.20 1.70 -7.40
CA ALA A 276 -10.58 2.79 -8.31
C ALA A 276 -12.05 2.74 -8.73
N GLU A 277 -12.62 1.54 -8.94
CA GLU A 277 -14.05 1.36 -9.26
C GLU A 277 -14.97 1.77 -8.08
N GLU A 278 -14.47 1.75 -6.85
CA GLU A 278 -15.23 2.12 -5.65
C GLU A 278 -15.11 3.62 -5.30
N ALA A 279 -14.28 4.37 -6.02
CA ALA A 279 -14.09 5.81 -5.80
C ALA A 279 -15.28 6.63 -6.30
N LYS A 280 -15.80 7.56 -5.47
CA LYS A 280 -16.90 8.48 -5.85
C LYS A 280 -16.49 9.44 -6.97
N ASN A 281 -15.25 9.88 -6.98
CA ASN A 281 -14.70 10.77 -8.01
C ASN A 281 -13.26 10.37 -8.33
N PRO A 282 -13.06 9.29 -9.11
CA PRO A 282 -11.72 8.74 -9.38
C PRO A 282 -10.79 9.76 -10.03
N LYS A 283 -11.29 10.61 -10.94
CA LYS A 283 -10.50 11.61 -11.67
C LYS A 283 -9.80 12.64 -10.76
N ARG A 284 -10.36 12.93 -9.57
CA ARG A 284 -9.83 13.91 -8.62
C ARG A 284 -9.27 13.25 -7.36
N SER A 285 -10.00 12.28 -6.81
CA SER A 285 -9.65 11.69 -5.53
C SER A 285 -8.40 10.81 -5.59
N ILE A 286 -8.19 10.06 -6.69
CA ILE A 286 -7.04 9.18 -6.87
C ILE A 286 -5.73 9.98 -6.95
N PRO A 287 -5.59 11.06 -7.77
CA PRO A 287 -4.37 11.85 -7.80
C PRO A 287 -4.00 12.43 -6.44
N ILE A 288 -4.98 12.96 -5.70
CA ILE A 288 -4.73 13.54 -4.37
C ILE A 288 -4.26 12.43 -3.41
N ALA A 289 -4.91 11.27 -3.41
CA ALA A 289 -4.56 10.15 -2.55
C ALA A 289 -3.13 9.64 -2.81
N TYR A 290 -2.75 9.46 -4.06
CA TYR A 290 -1.42 9.01 -4.43
C TYR A 290 -0.32 10.02 -4.10
N VAL A 291 -0.51 11.29 -4.50
CA VAL A 291 0.52 12.33 -4.27
C VAL A 291 0.69 12.59 -2.77
N ALA A 292 -0.40 12.75 -2.03
CA ALA A 292 -0.32 12.94 -0.58
C ALA A 292 0.23 11.68 0.11
N GLY A 293 -0.18 10.48 -0.35
CA GLY A 293 0.28 9.20 0.19
C GLY A 293 1.79 9.03 0.08
N ILE A 294 2.37 9.19 -1.13
CA ILE A 294 3.82 9.01 -1.31
C ILE A 294 4.63 10.04 -0.53
N LEU A 295 4.17 11.30 -0.43
CA LEU A 295 4.86 12.33 0.36
C LEU A 295 4.82 11.99 1.86
N THR A 296 3.69 11.52 2.37
CA THR A 296 3.56 11.06 3.75
C THR A 296 4.55 9.92 4.03
N LEU A 297 4.56 8.89 3.18
CA LEU A 297 5.42 7.71 3.35
C LEU A 297 6.90 8.04 3.26
N VAL A 298 7.34 8.83 2.29
CA VAL A 298 8.77 9.24 2.19
C VAL A 298 9.21 10.00 3.44
N THR A 299 8.36 10.88 3.97
CA THR A 299 8.68 11.65 5.18
C THR A 299 8.80 10.73 6.40
N LEU A 300 7.87 9.79 6.56
CA LEU A 300 7.88 8.83 7.68
C LEU A 300 9.06 7.86 7.57
N ALA A 301 9.34 7.31 6.38
CA ALA A 301 10.44 6.38 6.14
C ALA A 301 11.78 6.97 6.57
N VAL A 302 12.09 8.20 6.09
CA VAL A 302 13.33 8.89 6.46
C VAL A 302 13.36 9.19 7.96
N GLY A 303 12.27 9.70 8.52
CA GLY A 303 12.17 10.02 9.94
C GLY A 303 12.41 8.80 10.83
N VAL A 304 11.62 7.75 10.64
CA VAL A 304 11.71 6.52 11.44
C VAL A 304 13.10 5.90 11.38
N MET A 305 13.65 5.75 10.18
CA MET A 305 14.96 5.16 9.96
C MET A 305 16.07 5.97 10.68
N VAL A 306 16.07 7.30 10.55
CA VAL A 306 17.07 8.17 11.18
C VAL A 306 16.96 8.10 12.70
N PHE A 307 15.75 8.27 13.25
CA PHE A 307 15.54 8.27 14.70
C PHE A 307 15.83 6.89 15.32
N ALA A 308 15.43 5.80 14.69
CA ALA A 308 15.75 4.45 15.17
C ALA A 308 17.26 4.18 15.19
N GLY A 309 17.98 4.56 14.12
CA GLY A 309 19.43 4.34 14.05
C GLY A 309 20.24 5.24 14.99
N GLY A 310 19.72 6.43 15.31
CA GLY A 310 20.33 7.32 16.29
C GLY A 310 20.06 6.96 17.75
N ALA A 311 19.11 6.08 18.03
CA ALA A 311 18.71 5.70 19.38
C ALA A 311 19.80 4.91 20.15
N GLY A 312 20.61 4.12 19.45
CA GLY A 312 21.64 3.28 20.06
C GLY A 312 22.42 2.45 19.05
N ASP A 313 22.82 1.24 19.46
CA ASP A 313 23.54 0.32 18.58
C ASP A 313 22.60 -0.28 17.51
N TRP A 314 22.61 0.32 16.33
CA TRP A 314 21.76 -0.09 15.21
C TRP A 314 22.04 -1.53 14.73
N THR A 315 23.24 -2.09 14.98
CA THR A 315 23.56 -3.46 14.56
C THR A 315 22.68 -4.50 15.25
N LYS A 316 22.18 -4.19 16.46
CA LYS A 316 21.24 -5.02 17.20
C LYS A 316 19.80 -4.87 16.73
N LEU A 317 19.51 -3.84 15.92
CA LEU A 317 18.21 -3.63 15.30
C LEU A 317 18.14 -4.25 13.89
N ALA A 318 19.26 -4.71 13.36
CA ALA A 318 19.33 -5.37 12.06
C ALA A 318 18.74 -6.80 12.12
N ASN A 319 18.10 -7.23 11.02
CA ASN A 319 17.51 -8.59 10.85
C ASN A 319 16.46 -8.99 11.90
N ILE A 320 15.68 -8.04 12.40
CA ILE A 320 14.58 -8.31 13.35
C ILE A 320 13.24 -7.79 12.84
N ASN A 321 12.14 -8.35 13.36
CA ASN A 321 10.77 -7.99 13.00
C ASN A 321 10.14 -6.89 13.88
N ASP A 322 10.83 -6.46 14.94
CA ASP A 322 10.37 -5.48 15.92
C ASP A 322 11.41 -4.37 16.21
N PRO A 323 11.99 -3.73 15.18
CA PRO A 323 13.09 -2.79 15.38
C PRO A 323 12.70 -1.54 16.19
N LEU A 324 11.45 -1.05 16.07
CA LEU A 324 11.02 0.14 16.82
C LEU A 324 10.89 -0.11 18.32
N PRO A 325 10.24 -1.18 18.81
CA PRO A 325 10.29 -1.54 20.22
C PRO A 325 11.72 -1.72 20.75
N GLN A 326 12.62 -2.33 19.98
CA GLN A 326 14.00 -2.53 20.42
C GLN A 326 14.77 -1.19 20.46
N ALA A 327 14.58 -0.28 19.49
CA ALA A 327 15.15 1.07 19.52
C ALA A 327 14.65 1.87 20.73
N MET A 328 13.35 1.77 21.04
CA MET A 328 12.75 2.43 22.20
C MET A 328 13.40 1.98 23.52
N LYS A 329 13.72 0.68 23.66
CA LYS A 329 14.37 0.13 24.86
C LYS A 329 15.69 0.82 25.20
N TYR A 330 16.44 1.32 24.22
CA TYR A 330 17.68 2.06 24.47
C TYR A 330 17.45 3.36 25.23
N ILE A 331 16.29 4.00 25.01
CA ILE A 331 16.00 5.33 25.55
C ILE A 331 15.20 5.24 26.87
N VAL A 332 14.13 4.44 26.89
CA VAL A 332 13.19 4.42 28.01
C VAL A 332 13.29 3.15 28.88
N GLY A 333 14.09 2.17 28.45
CA GLY A 333 14.23 0.88 29.15
C GLY A 333 13.10 -0.11 28.85
N ALA A 334 13.38 -1.39 29.10
CA ALA A 334 12.50 -2.50 28.73
C ALA A 334 11.17 -2.54 29.53
N ASN A 335 11.17 -2.03 30.76
CA ASN A 335 10.00 -2.05 31.65
C ASN A 335 9.22 -0.72 31.63
N SER A 336 9.48 0.16 30.66
CA SER A 336 8.83 1.45 30.56
C SER A 336 7.39 1.31 30.04
N GLY A 337 6.46 2.05 30.64
CA GLY A 337 5.09 2.18 30.12
C GLY A 337 5.05 2.73 28.68
N TRP A 338 6.01 3.59 28.31
CA TRP A 338 6.17 4.08 26.94
C TRP A 338 6.45 2.96 25.95
N MET A 339 7.33 2.01 26.31
CA MET A 339 7.65 0.87 25.44
C MET A 339 6.42 -0.02 25.24
N HIS A 340 5.70 -0.36 26.31
CA HIS A 340 4.47 -1.15 26.22
C HIS A 340 3.37 -0.44 25.42
N MET A 341 3.20 0.88 25.61
CA MET A 341 2.27 1.69 24.85
C MET A 341 2.61 1.67 23.36
N LEU A 342 3.90 1.86 23.00
CA LEU A 342 4.35 1.85 21.61
C LEU A 342 4.08 0.50 20.94
N VAL A 343 4.32 -0.62 21.63
CA VAL A 343 4.03 -1.95 21.05
C VAL A 343 2.55 -2.08 20.71
N TRP A 344 1.65 -1.64 21.60
CA TRP A 344 0.21 -1.67 21.35
C TRP A 344 -0.20 -0.72 20.22
N LEU A 345 0.35 0.49 20.17
CA LEU A 345 0.06 1.44 19.11
C LEU A 345 0.67 0.99 17.78
N GLY A 346 1.89 0.42 17.79
CA GLY A 346 2.56 -0.09 16.58
C GLY A 346 1.81 -1.23 15.91
N LEU A 347 1.03 -2.00 16.68
CA LEU A 347 0.12 -2.98 16.12
C LEU A 347 -0.93 -2.35 15.19
N PHE A 348 -1.35 -1.10 15.41
CA PHE A 348 -2.29 -0.43 14.49
C PHE A 348 -1.68 -0.26 13.09
N GLY A 349 -0.40 0.13 12.98
CA GLY A 349 0.27 0.27 11.70
C GLY A 349 0.42 -1.06 10.95
N LEU A 350 0.84 -2.11 11.68
CA LEU A 350 0.94 -3.45 11.10
C LEU A 350 -0.45 -3.98 10.69
N VAL A 351 -1.47 -3.77 11.52
CA VAL A 351 -2.85 -4.17 11.24
C VAL A 351 -3.44 -3.42 10.06
N ALA A 352 -3.17 -2.11 9.91
CA ALA A 352 -3.60 -1.33 8.77
C ALA A 352 -3.11 -1.97 7.46
N SER A 353 -1.79 -2.15 7.32
CA SER A 353 -1.24 -2.78 6.11
C SER A 353 -1.74 -4.19 5.90
N PHE A 354 -1.78 -5.01 6.95
CA PHE A 354 -2.22 -6.39 6.86
C PHE A 354 -3.67 -6.50 6.36
N HIS A 355 -4.57 -5.70 6.95
CA HIS A 355 -5.98 -5.64 6.56
C HIS A 355 -6.17 -5.11 5.14
N GLY A 356 -5.49 -4.01 4.81
CA GLY A 356 -5.56 -3.37 3.49
C GLY A 356 -5.01 -4.24 2.37
N ILE A 357 -3.90 -4.98 2.60
CA ILE A 357 -3.34 -5.87 1.58
C ILE A 357 -4.22 -7.11 1.38
N ILE A 358 -4.88 -7.64 2.43
CA ILE A 358 -5.90 -8.69 2.27
C ILE A 358 -7.04 -8.21 1.35
N LEU A 359 -7.48 -6.97 1.53
CA LEU A 359 -8.45 -6.33 0.66
C LEU A 359 -7.90 -6.24 -0.79
N GLY A 360 -6.65 -5.83 -0.97
CA GLY A 360 -5.99 -5.71 -2.27
C GLY A 360 -5.87 -7.05 -3.01
N TYR A 361 -5.27 -8.09 -2.40
CA TYR A 361 -5.10 -9.37 -3.07
C TYR A 361 -6.44 -10.02 -3.42
N SER A 362 -7.44 -9.85 -2.57
CA SER A 362 -8.74 -10.45 -2.82
C SER A 362 -9.43 -9.86 -4.06
N ARG A 363 -9.28 -8.57 -4.30
CA ARG A 363 -9.77 -7.91 -5.51
C ARG A 363 -8.97 -8.29 -6.74
N GLN A 364 -7.66 -8.43 -6.60
CA GLN A 364 -6.79 -8.88 -7.69
C GLN A 364 -7.17 -10.31 -8.12
N ILE A 365 -7.31 -11.25 -7.17
CA ILE A 365 -7.76 -12.62 -7.44
C ILE A 365 -9.15 -12.61 -8.09
N PHE A 366 -10.08 -11.82 -7.54
CA PHE A 366 -11.43 -11.68 -8.06
C PHE A 366 -11.43 -11.14 -9.51
N ALA A 367 -10.69 -10.08 -9.79
CA ALA A 367 -10.60 -9.50 -11.13
C ALA A 367 -10.01 -10.50 -12.14
N LEU A 368 -8.91 -11.17 -11.80
CA LEU A 368 -8.29 -12.18 -12.65
C LEU A 368 -9.21 -13.38 -12.90
N ALA A 369 -9.98 -13.82 -11.89
CA ALA A 369 -10.93 -14.91 -12.05
C ALA A 369 -12.13 -14.52 -12.92
N ARG A 370 -12.64 -13.28 -12.78
CA ARG A 370 -13.72 -12.72 -13.59
C ARG A 370 -13.36 -12.68 -15.07
N GLU A 371 -12.11 -12.37 -15.37
CA GLU A 371 -11.58 -12.28 -16.73
C GLU A 371 -11.01 -13.63 -17.27
N GLY A 372 -11.19 -14.74 -16.53
CA GLY A 372 -10.79 -16.08 -16.96
C GLY A 372 -9.28 -16.37 -16.87
N TYR A 373 -8.51 -15.56 -16.10
CA TYR A 373 -7.08 -15.78 -15.85
C TYR A 373 -6.84 -16.67 -14.62
N LEU A 374 -7.84 -16.83 -13.77
CA LEU A 374 -7.88 -17.78 -12.65
C LEU A 374 -9.20 -18.57 -12.71
N PRO A 375 -9.31 -19.68 -11.97
CA PRO A 375 -10.53 -20.47 -11.94
C PRO A 375 -11.76 -19.63 -11.57
N GLU A 376 -12.84 -19.73 -12.33
CA GLU A 376 -14.09 -18.93 -12.19
C GLU A 376 -14.70 -19.00 -10.78
N TRP A 377 -14.53 -20.12 -10.08
CA TRP A 377 -15.09 -20.25 -8.71
C TRP A 377 -14.47 -19.25 -7.72
N LEU A 378 -13.26 -18.73 -7.98
CA LEU A 378 -12.64 -17.66 -7.18
C LEU A 378 -13.31 -16.30 -7.40
N GLY A 379 -13.92 -16.09 -8.57
CA GLY A 379 -14.67 -14.87 -8.92
C GLY A 379 -16.08 -14.79 -8.31
N LYS A 380 -16.48 -15.72 -7.42
CA LYS A 380 -17.82 -15.70 -6.82
C LYS A 380 -17.90 -14.76 -5.62
N VAL A 381 -18.94 -13.92 -5.64
CA VAL A 381 -19.27 -12.95 -4.58
C VAL A 381 -20.15 -13.61 -3.51
N HIS A 382 -19.93 -13.28 -2.24
CA HIS A 382 -20.76 -13.79 -1.13
C HIS A 382 -22.20 -13.24 -1.25
N PRO A 383 -23.24 -14.12 -1.15
CA PRO A 383 -24.63 -13.68 -1.39
C PRO A 383 -25.10 -12.54 -0.48
N ARG A 384 -24.74 -12.60 0.81
CA ARG A 384 -25.14 -11.62 1.84
C ARG A 384 -24.20 -10.42 1.91
N PHE A 385 -22.89 -10.66 2.00
CA PHE A 385 -21.88 -9.61 2.27
C PHE A 385 -21.38 -8.89 1.02
N LYS A 386 -21.66 -9.45 -0.18
CA LYS A 386 -21.24 -8.89 -1.48
C LYS A 386 -19.70 -8.72 -1.60
N THR A 387 -18.94 -9.56 -0.90
CA THR A 387 -17.47 -9.58 -0.89
C THR A 387 -16.93 -10.81 -1.62
N PRO A 388 -15.70 -10.79 -2.16
CA PRO A 388 -15.09 -11.92 -2.87
C PRO A 388 -14.51 -12.95 -1.88
N HIS A 389 -15.36 -13.55 -1.05
CA HIS A 389 -14.96 -14.40 0.08
C HIS A 389 -14.05 -15.57 -0.29
N ARG A 390 -14.22 -16.15 -1.49
CA ARG A 390 -13.36 -17.26 -1.94
C ARG A 390 -11.96 -16.80 -2.31
N ALA A 391 -11.84 -15.61 -2.89
CA ALA A 391 -10.56 -14.99 -3.17
C ALA A 391 -9.81 -14.61 -1.87
N ILE A 392 -10.55 -14.10 -0.86
CA ILE A 392 -9.99 -13.80 0.47
C ILE A 392 -9.40 -15.07 1.10
N LEU A 393 -10.18 -16.17 1.12
CA LEU A 393 -9.74 -17.44 1.69
C LEU A 393 -8.56 -18.06 0.92
N ALA A 394 -8.59 -18.03 -0.41
CA ALA A 394 -7.54 -18.60 -1.24
C ALA A 394 -6.19 -17.90 -1.00
N GLY A 395 -6.14 -16.56 -0.99
CA GLY A 395 -4.92 -15.82 -0.68
C GLY A 395 -4.44 -16.04 0.75
N GLY A 396 -5.39 -16.12 1.72
CA GLY A 396 -5.05 -16.40 3.11
C GLY A 396 -4.45 -17.79 3.34
N VAL A 397 -4.94 -18.83 2.64
CA VAL A 397 -4.35 -20.18 2.71
C VAL A 397 -2.92 -20.17 2.21
N VAL A 398 -2.65 -19.50 1.08
CA VAL A 398 -1.27 -19.36 0.56
C VAL A 398 -0.38 -18.60 1.54
N GLY A 399 -0.90 -17.52 2.14
CA GLY A 399 -0.15 -16.73 3.11
C GLY A 399 0.17 -17.49 4.39
N ILE A 400 -0.78 -18.25 4.93
CA ILE A 400 -0.55 -19.11 6.10
C ILE A 400 0.47 -20.21 5.76
N ALA A 401 0.37 -20.83 4.58
CA ALA A 401 1.36 -21.81 4.13
C ALA A 401 2.77 -21.20 4.03
N ALA A 402 2.88 -19.92 3.59
CA ALA A 402 4.17 -19.23 3.53
C ALA A 402 4.78 -19.00 4.92
N ILE A 403 3.98 -18.76 5.98
CA ILE A 403 4.47 -18.59 7.36
C ILE A 403 5.17 -19.85 7.88
N TYR A 404 4.73 -21.02 7.44
CA TYR A 404 5.31 -22.32 7.86
C TYR A 404 6.27 -22.91 6.82
N SER A 405 6.62 -22.18 5.75
CA SER A 405 7.46 -22.68 4.66
C SER A 405 8.91 -22.95 5.06
N ASP A 406 9.42 -22.31 6.11
CA ASP A 406 10.77 -22.55 6.64
C ASP A 406 10.95 -23.93 7.29
N GLU A 407 9.87 -24.59 7.67
CA GLU A 407 9.89 -25.98 8.15
C GLU A 407 10.14 -26.97 6.99
N LEU A 408 9.83 -26.55 5.76
CA LEU A 408 9.95 -27.38 4.56
C LEU A 408 11.18 -27.01 3.72
N ILE A 409 11.52 -25.71 3.65
CA ILE A 409 12.53 -25.19 2.74
C ILE A 409 13.37 -24.13 3.48
N GLN A 410 14.66 -24.40 3.66
CA GLN A 410 15.61 -23.41 4.17
C GLN A 410 16.26 -22.67 2.99
N PHE A 411 15.95 -21.39 2.84
CA PHE A 411 16.53 -20.53 1.81
C PHE A 411 17.81 -19.87 2.35
N GLY A 412 18.94 -20.28 1.81
CA GLY A 412 20.29 -19.68 1.82
C GLY A 412 20.60 -18.54 2.77
N GLY A 413 20.63 -18.76 4.09
CA GLY A 413 21.24 -17.83 5.05
C GLY A 413 20.44 -16.57 5.43
N GLN A 414 19.29 -16.31 4.81
CA GLN A 414 18.39 -15.23 5.17
C GLN A 414 17.23 -15.72 6.05
N THR A 415 16.65 -14.81 6.85
CA THR A 415 15.46 -15.12 7.63
C THR A 415 14.25 -15.39 6.72
N LEU A 416 13.29 -16.16 7.20
CA LEU A 416 12.03 -16.41 6.48
C LEU A 416 11.35 -15.10 6.05
N THR A 417 11.24 -14.13 6.96
CA THR A 417 10.62 -12.84 6.67
C THR A 417 11.33 -12.10 5.55
N ALA A 418 12.68 -12.08 5.54
CA ALA A 418 13.46 -11.44 4.48
C ALA A 418 13.22 -12.09 3.10
N ASN A 419 13.12 -13.41 3.05
CA ASN A 419 12.83 -14.14 1.81
C ASN A 419 11.40 -13.86 1.30
N ILE A 420 10.40 -13.82 2.20
CA ILE A 420 9.01 -13.51 1.87
C ILE A 420 8.89 -12.05 1.36
N VAL A 421 9.53 -11.08 2.04
CA VAL A 421 9.64 -9.69 1.59
C VAL A 421 10.22 -9.63 0.18
N THR A 422 11.36 -10.30 -0.04
CA THR A 422 12.03 -10.31 -1.35
C THR A 422 11.15 -10.91 -2.45
N MET A 423 10.40 -11.99 -2.16
CA MET A 423 9.46 -12.60 -3.10
C MET A 423 8.35 -11.62 -3.50
N SER A 424 7.76 -10.92 -2.53
CA SER A 424 6.75 -9.89 -2.78
C SER A 424 7.30 -8.76 -3.66
N VAL A 425 8.52 -8.29 -3.36
CA VAL A 425 9.18 -7.21 -4.10
C VAL A 425 9.52 -7.62 -5.54
N PHE A 426 9.84 -8.88 -5.84
CA PHE A 426 9.98 -9.35 -7.23
C PHE A 426 8.68 -9.14 -8.02
N GLY A 427 7.53 -9.44 -7.41
CA GLY A 427 6.22 -9.18 -8.01
C GLY A 427 6.03 -7.71 -8.33
N ALA A 428 6.25 -6.83 -7.36
CA ALA A 428 6.11 -5.39 -7.50
C ALA A 428 6.98 -4.82 -8.62
N ILE A 429 8.28 -5.10 -8.62
CA ILE A 429 9.22 -4.54 -9.61
C ILE A 429 8.87 -4.96 -11.04
N VAL A 430 8.49 -6.21 -11.27
CA VAL A 430 8.06 -6.67 -12.59
C VAL A 430 6.78 -5.94 -13.02
N MET A 431 5.82 -5.78 -12.12
CA MET A 431 4.59 -5.05 -12.39
C MET A 431 4.87 -3.56 -12.68
N TYR A 432 5.80 -2.90 -11.97
CA TYR A 432 6.17 -1.50 -12.21
C TYR A 432 6.78 -1.31 -13.60
N ILE A 433 7.69 -2.20 -14.02
CA ILE A 433 8.28 -2.18 -15.36
C ILE A 433 7.18 -2.31 -16.43
N VAL A 434 6.28 -3.28 -16.28
CA VAL A 434 5.19 -3.52 -17.23
C VAL A 434 4.22 -2.34 -17.28
N SER A 435 3.89 -1.74 -16.12
CA SER A 435 2.99 -0.58 -16.03
C SER A 435 3.59 0.65 -16.71
N MET A 436 4.87 0.94 -16.50
CA MET A 436 5.53 2.06 -17.18
C MET A 436 5.64 1.82 -18.69
N ALA A 437 5.96 0.60 -19.11
CA ALA A 437 5.94 0.23 -20.53
C ALA A 437 4.53 0.37 -21.14
N ALA A 438 3.49 0.01 -20.39
CA ALA A 438 2.09 0.19 -20.79
C ALA A 438 1.75 1.68 -20.98
N LEU A 439 2.21 2.56 -20.09
CA LEU A 439 2.01 4.01 -20.22
C LEU A 439 2.62 4.54 -21.53
N PHE A 440 3.87 4.19 -21.83
CA PHE A 440 4.50 4.58 -23.10
C PHE A 440 3.76 4.05 -24.32
N LYS A 441 3.33 2.78 -24.27
CA LYS A 441 2.57 2.15 -25.35
C LYS A 441 1.24 2.84 -25.58
N LEU A 442 0.44 3.06 -24.52
CA LEU A 442 -0.88 3.67 -24.59
C LEU A 442 -0.84 5.13 -25.03
N ARG A 443 0.19 5.89 -24.65
CA ARG A 443 0.36 7.26 -25.17
C ARG A 443 0.60 7.30 -26.68
N ARG A 444 1.24 6.26 -27.25
CA ARG A 444 1.47 6.14 -28.70
C ARG A 444 0.26 5.56 -29.44
N SER A 445 -0.32 4.47 -28.93
CA SER A 445 -1.39 3.74 -29.63
C SER A 445 -2.78 4.34 -29.43
N GLN A 446 -3.02 5.03 -28.32
CA GLN A 446 -4.30 5.65 -27.98
C GLN A 446 -4.10 7.13 -27.56
N PRO A 447 -3.71 8.02 -28.49
CA PRO A 447 -3.46 9.43 -28.17
C PRO A 447 -4.70 10.17 -27.67
N ASN A 448 -5.90 9.75 -28.09
CA ASN A 448 -7.20 10.34 -27.75
C ASN A 448 -7.79 9.80 -26.45
N LEU A 449 -7.15 8.82 -25.77
CA LEU A 449 -7.60 8.33 -24.48
C LEU A 449 -7.68 9.50 -23.49
N GLU A 450 -8.83 9.65 -22.80
CA GLU A 450 -9.00 10.68 -21.78
C GLU A 450 -7.98 10.46 -20.65
N ARG A 451 -7.22 11.52 -20.34
CA ARG A 451 -6.21 11.52 -19.27
C ARG A 451 -6.52 12.63 -18.27
N PRO A 452 -7.38 12.36 -17.28
CA PRO A 452 -7.76 13.36 -16.27
C PRO A 452 -6.56 13.88 -15.48
N PHE A 453 -5.60 13.02 -15.21
CA PHE A 453 -4.28 13.36 -14.68
C PHE A 453 -3.23 13.00 -15.71
N ARG A 454 -2.26 13.90 -15.95
CA ARG A 454 -1.12 13.64 -16.84
C ARG A 454 0.16 13.61 -16.04
N ALA A 455 0.97 12.57 -16.24
CA ALA A 455 2.27 12.43 -15.60
C ALA A 455 3.13 13.68 -15.84
N PRO A 456 3.59 14.36 -14.77
CA PRO A 456 4.46 15.52 -14.93
C PRO A 456 5.79 15.12 -15.56
N LEU A 457 6.47 16.10 -16.17
CA LEU A 457 7.76 15.91 -16.81
C LEU A 457 7.86 14.67 -17.72
N TYR A 458 6.76 14.30 -18.38
CA TYR A 458 6.81 13.23 -19.38
C TYR A 458 7.75 13.60 -20.54
N PRO A 459 8.65 12.74 -21.04
CA PRO A 459 8.77 11.30 -20.70
C PRO A 459 9.72 10.98 -19.53
N PHE A 460 10.31 11.96 -18.86
CA PHE A 460 11.40 11.75 -17.90
C PHE A 460 10.96 10.94 -16.67
N PHE A 461 9.79 11.23 -16.05
CA PHE A 461 9.32 10.50 -14.88
C PHE A 461 9.13 9.01 -15.16
N PRO A 462 8.32 8.57 -16.13
CA PRO A 462 8.17 7.16 -16.41
C PRO A 462 9.45 6.50 -16.93
N ALA A 463 10.34 7.26 -17.63
CA ALA A 463 11.63 6.74 -18.07
C ALA A 463 12.58 6.49 -16.90
N PHE A 464 12.68 7.42 -15.95
CA PHE A 464 13.47 7.21 -14.73
C PHE A 464 12.92 6.03 -13.92
N ALA A 465 11.60 5.97 -13.71
CA ALA A 465 10.97 4.88 -12.95
C ALA A 465 11.27 3.51 -13.56
N ILE A 466 11.16 3.34 -14.89
CA ILE A 466 11.43 2.05 -15.55
C ILE A 466 12.92 1.69 -15.51
N VAL A 467 13.82 2.66 -15.71
CA VAL A 467 15.27 2.42 -15.65
C VAL A 467 15.69 2.03 -14.24
N ALA A 468 15.23 2.77 -13.21
CA ALA A 468 15.51 2.45 -11.82
C ALA A 468 14.94 1.07 -11.43
N ALA A 469 13.71 0.74 -11.87
CA ALA A 469 13.12 -0.58 -11.63
C ALA A 469 13.90 -1.70 -12.32
N LEU A 470 14.45 -1.49 -13.52
CA LEU A 470 15.32 -2.47 -14.21
C LEU A 470 16.64 -2.68 -13.47
N ILE A 471 17.24 -1.61 -12.94
CA ILE A 471 18.44 -1.70 -12.08
C ILE A 471 18.09 -2.50 -10.82
N CYS A 472 16.98 -2.20 -10.15
CA CYS A 472 16.51 -2.93 -8.97
C CYS A 472 16.30 -4.41 -9.30
N LEU A 473 15.62 -4.74 -10.41
CA LEU A 473 15.40 -6.12 -10.82
C LEU A 473 16.72 -6.87 -11.05
N GLY A 474 17.65 -6.27 -11.79
CA GLY A 474 18.96 -6.87 -12.08
C GLY A 474 19.77 -7.17 -10.82
N THR A 475 19.81 -6.23 -9.88
CA THR A 475 20.50 -6.41 -8.59
C THR A 475 19.80 -7.44 -7.71
N MET A 476 18.47 -7.43 -7.66
CA MET A 476 17.70 -8.42 -6.90
C MET A 476 17.92 -9.86 -7.41
N VAL A 477 17.94 -10.05 -8.73
CA VAL A 477 18.25 -11.36 -9.34
C VAL A 477 19.67 -11.80 -8.97
N TYR A 478 20.64 -10.89 -8.99
CA TYR A 478 22.02 -11.19 -8.64
C TYR A 478 22.18 -11.60 -7.17
N PHE A 479 21.58 -10.87 -6.24
CA PHE A 479 21.73 -11.11 -4.80
C PHE A 479 20.77 -12.18 -4.26
N ASN A 480 19.62 -12.41 -4.91
CA ASN A 480 18.56 -13.31 -4.44
C ASN A 480 18.16 -14.33 -5.50
N GLY A 481 19.14 -14.95 -6.16
CA GLY A 481 18.93 -15.85 -7.31
C GLY A 481 17.98 -17.01 -7.04
N LEU A 482 17.99 -17.59 -5.84
CA LEU A 482 17.07 -18.68 -5.48
C LEU A 482 15.62 -18.20 -5.40
N VAL A 483 15.37 -17.04 -4.75
CA VAL A 483 14.03 -16.43 -4.69
C VAL A 483 13.58 -16.04 -6.10
N ALA A 484 14.49 -15.51 -6.93
CA ALA A 484 14.21 -15.20 -8.33
C ALA A 484 13.80 -16.45 -9.13
N MET A 485 14.48 -17.58 -8.94
CA MET A 485 14.09 -18.87 -9.59
C MET A 485 12.70 -19.32 -9.16
N VAL A 486 12.37 -19.24 -7.88
CA VAL A 486 11.03 -19.56 -7.36
C VAL A 486 9.99 -18.61 -7.97
N PHE A 487 10.25 -17.32 -8.02
CA PHE A 487 9.38 -16.34 -8.65
C PHE A 487 9.12 -16.65 -10.13
N VAL A 488 10.18 -16.94 -10.90
CA VAL A 488 10.06 -17.31 -12.31
C VAL A 488 9.27 -18.62 -12.47
N ALA A 489 9.47 -19.60 -11.58
CA ALA A 489 8.70 -20.84 -11.60
C ALA A 489 7.20 -20.59 -11.38
N PHE A 490 6.82 -19.70 -10.43
CA PHE A 490 5.43 -19.28 -10.24
C PHE A 490 4.85 -18.64 -11.51
N LEU A 491 5.59 -17.72 -12.12
CA LEU A 491 5.15 -17.10 -13.38
C LEU A 491 5.02 -18.13 -14.52
N ALA A 492 5.95 -19.06 -14.64
CA ALA A 492 5.93 -20.08 -15.69
C ALA A 492 4.76 -21.06 -15.53
N LEU A 493 4.50 -21.53 -14.31
CA LEU A 493 3.35 -22.41 -14.00
C LEU A 493 2.03 -21.69 -14.27
N GLY A 494 1.91 -20.43 -13.82
CA GLY A 494 0.74 -19.61 -14.12
C GLY A 494 0.57 -19.36 -15.62
N TYR A 495 1.67 -19.16 -16.38
CA TYR A 495 1.61 -19.00 -17.83
C TYR A 495 1.18 -20.28 -18.55
N ALA A 496 1.63 -21.45 -18.09
CA ALA A 496 1.14 -22.73 -18.60
C ALA A 496 -0.38 -22.88 -18.39
N TYR A 497 -0.89 -22.52 -17.20
CA TYR A 497 -2.33 -22.47 -16.93
C TYR A 497 -3.04 -21.45 -17.84
N PHE A 498 -2.46 -20.26 -18.01
CA PHE A 498 -2.98 -19.23 -18.93
C PHE A 498 -3.11 -19.76 -20.36
N LEU A 499 -2.15 -20.51 -20.87
CA LEU A 499 -2.21 -21.12 -22.21
C LEU A 499 -3.29 -22.23 -22.27
N ALA A 500 -3.36 -23.09 -21.27
CA ALA A 500 -4.33 -24.19 -21.19
C ALA A 500 -5.79 -23.71 -21.16
N THR A 501 -6.05 -22.53 -20.55
CA THR A 501 -7.40 -21.95 -20.43
C THR A 501 -7.77 -20.96 -21.53
N ARG A 502 -7.02 -20.92 -22.63
CA ARG A 502 -7.25 -19.96 -23.74
C ARG A 502 -8.66 -20.05 -24.33
N SER A 503 -9.22 -21.25 -24.50
CA SER A 503 -10.58 -21.46 -25.02
C SER A 503 -11.66 -20.90 -24.09
N GLN A 504 -11.47 -21.02 -22.79
CA GLN A 504 -12.43 -20.49 -21.79
C GLN A 504 -12.47 -18.97 -21.81
N ARG A 505 -11.33 -18.28 -22.00
CA ARG A 505 -11.29 -16.83 -22.10
C ARG A 505 -11.93 -16.29 -23.37
N ALA A 506 -11.84 -17.00 -24.49
CA ALA A 506 -12.48 -16.62 -25.75
C ALA A 506 -14.02 -16.68 -25.68
N SER A 507 -14.57 -17.41 -24.69
CA SER A 507 -16.00 -17.56 -24.44
C SER A 507 -16.52 -16.62 -23.34
N ALA A 508 -15.65 -15.85 -22.67
CA ALA A 508 -16.06 -14.88 -21.66
C ALA A 508 -16.86 -13.73 -22.30
N PRO A 509 -17.93 -13.22 -21.65
CA PRO A 509 -18.72 -12.12 -22.20
C PRO A 509 -17.84 -10.91 -22.47
N GLY A 510 -17.98 -10.37 -23.68
CA GLY A 510 -17.24 -9.32 -24.35
C GLY A 510 -16.25 -8.47 -23.56
N ASP A 511 -15.12 -8.25 -24.18
CA ASP A 511 -13.99 -7.46 -23.71
C ASP A 511 -14.37 -5.97 -23.56
N VAL A 512 -15.02 -5.62 -22.45
CA VAL A 512 -15.40 -4.22 -22.12
C VAL A 512 -14.19 -3.28 -22.16
N LEU A 513 -12.98 -3.82 -21.99
CA LEU A 513 -11.72 -3.03 -22.04
C LEU A 513 -11.21 -2.77 -23.45
N LEU A 514 -11.78 -3.43 -24.47
CA LEU A 514 -11.33 -3.29 -25.87
C LEU A 514 -12.35 -2.53 -26.74
N GLU A 515 -13.60 -2.35 -26.27
CA GLU A 515 -14.68 -1.73 -27.05
C GLU A 515 -14.84 -0.22 -26.79
N GLU A 516 -14.14 0.40 -25.83
CA GLU A 516 -14.07 1.83 -25.59
C GLU A 516 -12.68 2.38 -25.99
#